data_194dc08b0c6bac81b84e3fb8bc961263
#
_entry.id   194dc08b0c6bac81b84e3fb8bc961263
#
_cell.length_a   1.000
_cell.length_b   1.000
_cell.length_c   1.000
_cell.angle_alpha   90.00
_cell.angle_beta   90.00
_cell.angle_gamma   90.00
#
_symmetry.space_group_name_H-M   'P 1'
#
loop_
_entity.id
_entity.type
_entity.pdbx_description
1 polymer ?
#
loop_
_entity_poly.entity_id
_entity_poly.type
_entity_poly.pdbx_seq_one_letter_code
_entity_poly.pdbx_strand_id
1 'polypeptide(L)'
;MARKERKRSSGPLHYHLIGIGGSAMASLAGLLKAAGHQVTGSDENVYPPMSTELERMGIPFNQGYRPENLSPPPDIVVVGNAISRGNPELEAVLIQKLRYTSAAATIKEEFIWGRHSLAVAGTHGKTTTTSLLAWTLESAGLKPSFLIGGVAENFGTSFRLTDSRYFVVEADEYDTAYFDKGPKMWHYLPDTAIVNNIEFDHADIYRDEEAYKFAFARFINLIPKNGVLVAGWDSPLTRELASKSFAPVESFAYGDETPAPVGQAHWHARDVQFSESGTTFRAFRSDEEWGRIETPLAGAFNVRNVLAVIAAGESIEADRDGVRQGLRTFTSVKRRMEVRGEIKGVAVIDDFAHHPTAVRETIDAVRQKYSGRRVVAVFEPRSYTAQRREFQDDYVKAFGGADEIILASLFHPERYTKETAIDLPEMVSAWESSGKAAKHLKDADEIVKDLAPRLAKGDVVLVMSNGGFGGIHQKLLDALEAR
;
A
#
# COMPACT_ATOMS: atom_id res chain seq x y z
N MET A 1 12.90 -29.78 10.50
CA MET A 1 14.31 -29.48 10.85
C MET A 1 14.35 -28.09 11.47
N ALA A 2 14.86 -27.94 12.69
CA ALA A 2 15.02 -26.65 13.33
C ALA A 2 15.94 -25.76 12.49
N ARG A 3 15.49 -24.54 12.12
CA ARG A 3 16.37 -23.55 11.46
C ARG A 3 17.54 -23.26 12.40
N LYS A 4 18.77 -23.46 11.92
CA LYS A 4 19.97 -23.07 12.67
C LYS A 4 19.93 -21.56 12.88
N GLU A 5 19.91 -21.13 14.15
CA GLU A 5 20.13 -19.74 14.52
C GLU A 5 21.48 -19.28 13.93
N ARG A 6 21.43 -18.31 13.02
CA ARG A 6 22.64 -17.64 12.55
C ARG A 6 23.09 -16.72 13.68
N LYS A 7 24.28 -16.92 14.22
CA LYS A 7 24.90 -15.96 15.14
C LYS A 7 24.94 -14.60 14.45
N ARG A 8 24.12 -13.65 14.92
CA ARG A 8 24.25 -12.24 14.57
C ARG A 8 25.68 -11.79 14.90
N SER A 9 26.21 -10.82 14.14
CA SER A 9 27.46 -10.14 14.51
C SER A 9 27.33 -9.63 15.96
N SER A 10 28.30 -9.85 16.77
CA SER A 10 28.26 -9.67 18.22
C SER A 10 28.40 -8.19 18.61
N GLY A 11 27.40 -7.37 18.34
CA GLY A 11 27.33 -6.00 18.84
C GLY A 11 26.53 -5.04 17.96
N PRO A 12 26.20 -3.86 18.48
CA PRO A 12 25.54 -2.80 17.72
C PRO A 12 26.46 -2.28 16.59
N LEU A 13 25.93 -2.16 15.38
CA LEU A 13 26.60 -1.56 14.23
C LEU A 13 26.12 -0.12 14.04
N HIS A 14 26.93 0.71 13.39
CA HIS A 14 26.53 2.03 12.93
C HIS A 14 26.03 1.98 11.48
N TYR A 15 24.74 2.20 11.29
CA TYR A 15 24.08 2.35 9.99
C TYR A 15 23.93 3.82 9.64
N HIS A 16 24.30 4.19 8.41
CA HIS A 16 24.01 5.51 7.85
C HIS A 16 23.09 5.38 6.64
N LEU A 17 21.94 6.08 6.66
CA LEU A 17 20.91 5.97 5.63
C LEU A 17 20.93 7.20 4.71
N ILE A 18 21.32 7.04 3.46
CA ILE A 18 21.24 8.11 2.43
C ILE A 18 19.82 8.10 1.85
N GLY A 19 19.11 9.22 1.98
CA GLY A 19 17.67 9.33 1.63
C GLY A 19 16.75 8.97 2.80
N ILE A 20 17.14 9.28 4.03
CA ILE A 20 16.43 8.89 5.27
C ILE A 20 15.03 9.51 5.39
N GLY A 21 14.75 10.62 4.70
CA GLY A 21 13.44 11.31 4.72
C GLY A 21 12.32 10.57 3.97
N GLY A 22 12.65 9.53 3.20
CA GLY A 22 11.64 8.67 2.60
C GLY A 22 10.92 7.80 3.64
N SER A 23 9.59 7.61 3.51
CA SER A 23 8.79 6.88 4.51
C SER A 23 9.29 5.47 4.80
N ALA A 24 9.67 4.71 3.78
CA ALA A 24 10.23 3.37 3.95
C ALA A 24 11.62 3.39 4.62
N MET A 25 12.44 4.39 4.29
CA MET A 25 13.77 4.55 4.88
C MET A 25 13.67 4.97 6.35
N ALA A 26 12.76 5.88 6.70
CA ALA A 26 12.51 6.29 8.08
C ALA A 26 11.99 5.11 8.93
N SER A 27 11.11 4.28 8.38
CA SER A 27 10.63 3.05 9.03
C SER A 27 11.76 2.04 9.26
N LEU A 28 12.64 1.85 8.28
CA LEU A 28 13.84 1.01 8.44
C LEU A 28 14.77 1.57 9.51
N ALA A 29 15.01 2.90 9.53
CA ALA A 29 15.81 3.54 10.56
C ALA A 29 15.26 3.25 11.96
N GLY A 30 13.94 3.31 12.13
CA GLY A 30 13.26 2.94 13.38
C GLY A 30 13.44 1.47 13.77
N LEU A 31 13.32 0.55 12.81
CA LEU A 31 13.56 -0.89 13.03
C LEU A 31 15.02 -1.16 13.46
N LEU A 32 15.99 -0.56 12.77
CA LEU A 32 17.41 -0.69 13.12
C LEU A 32 17.71 -0.17 14.52
N LYS A 33 17.14 1.00 14.87
CA LYS A 33 17.28 1.55 16.22
C LYS A 33 16.64 0.66 17.28
N ALA A 34 15.43 0.12 17.01
CA ALA A 34 14.76 -0.83 17.90
C ALA A 34 15.57 -2.14 18.08
N ALA A 35 16.35 -2.52 17.08
CA ALA A 35 17.30 -3.65 17.16
C ALA A 35 18.58 -3.34 17.95
N GLY A 36 18.75 -2.09 18.41
CA GLY A 36 19.91 -1.67 19.21
C GLY A 36 21.08 -1.13 18.39
N HIS A 37 20.90 -0.91 17.09
CA HIS A 37 21.95 -0.31 16.25
C HIS A 37 22.03 1.21 16.43
N GLN A 38 23.20 1.79 16.18
CA GLN A 38 23.36 3.22 16.00
C GLN A 38 22.89 3.57 14.59
N VAL A 39 22.03 4.59 14.48
CA VAL A 39 21.44 5.00 13.19
C VAL A 39 21.65 6.50 12.99
N THR A 40 22.18 6.86 11.84
CA THR A 40 22.26 8.24 11.33
C THR A 40 21.75 8.29 9.89
N GLY A 41 21.57 9.46 9.33
CA GLY A 41 21.23 9.56 7.91
C GLY A 41 21.30 10.98 7.37
N SER A 42 21.00 11.09 6.08
CA SER A 42 20.97 12.34 5.33
C SER A 42 19.83 12.34 4.31
N ASP A 43 19.33 13.52 3.98
CA ASP A 43 18.39 13.73 2.87
C ASP A 43 18.50 15.16 2.35
N GLU A 44 18.09 15.39 1.11
CA GLU A 44 18.04 16.75 0.53
C GLU A 44 17.14 17.66 1.36
N ASN A 45 15.93 17.19 1.66
CA ASN A 45 14.92 17.93 2.40
C ASN A 45 14.09 16.99 3.30
N VAL A 46 14.38 16.97 4.59
CA VAL A 46 13.55 16.28 5.56
C VAL A 46 12.52 17.26 6.13
N TYR A 47 11.24 16.94 5.94
CA TYR A 47 10.11 17.76 6.40
C TYR A 47 9.02 16.88 7.06
N PRO A 48 8.11 17.49 7.84
CA PRO A 48 7.01 16.72 8.43
C PRO A 48 6.15 15.97 7.40
N PRO A 49 5.68 14.76 7.69
CA PRO A 49 5.75 14.10 9.01
C PRO A 49 7.07 13.37 9.31
N MET A 50 7.95 13.16 8.31
CA MET A 50 9.13 12.30 8.49
C MET A 50 10.19 12.93 9.42
N SER A 51 10.42 14.25 9.36
CA SER A 51 11.32 14.92 10.30
C SER A 51 10.85 14.73 11.75
N THR A 52 9.56 14.94 12.01
CA THR A 52 8.96 14.76 13.34
C THR A 52 9.11 13.30 13.84
N GLU A 53 8.92 12.32 12.96
CA GLU A 53 9.07 10.90 13.32
C GLU A 53 10.53 10.55 13.64
N LEU A 54 11.49 10.99 12.84
CA LEU A 54 12.92 10.80 13.10
C LEU A 54 13.36 11.44 14.41
N GLU A 55 12.91 12.68 14.69
CA GLU A 55 13.15 13.38 15.94
C GLU A 55 12.54 12.64 17.13
N ARG A 56 11.28 12.21 17.04
CA ARG A 56 10.61 11.40 18.07
C ARG A 56 11.36 10.10 18.38
N MET A 57 11.91 9.47 17.36
CA MET A 57 12.76 8.30 17.52
C MET A 57 14.16 8.65 18.02
N GLY A 58 14.57 9.92 18.10
CA GLY A 58 15.90 10.37 18.45
C GLY A 58 16.95 9.88 17.45
N ILE A 59 16.64 9.87 16.17
CA ILE A 59 17.55 9.51 15.07
C ILE A 59 18.11 10.79 14.48
N PRO A 60 19.42 11.05 14.59
CA PRO A 60 20.04 12.24 14.02
C PRO A 60 20.10 12.13 12.49
N PHE A 61 19.83 13.23 11.80
CA PHE A 61 19.92 13.32 10.36
C PHE A 61 20.49 14.69 9.93
N ASN A 62 21.13 14.70 8.74
CA ASN A 62 21.68 15.90 8.12
C ASN A 62 20.81 16.35 6.95
N GLN A 63 20.60 17.66 6.81
CA GLN A 63 20.03 18.27 5.62
C GLN A 63 21.13 18.42 4.55
N GLY A 64 20.84 17.94 3.34
CA GLY A 64 21.79 17.93 2.22
C GLY A 64 22.77 16.77 2.24
N TYR A 65 23.12 16.32 1.05
CA TYR A 65 24.06 15.21 0.81
C TYR A 65 25.50 15.74 0.72
N ARG A 66 26.37 15.30 1.64
CA ARG A 66 27.77 15.73 1.71
C ARG A 66 28.68 14.61 2.18
N PRO A 67 29.92 14.49 1.65
CA PRO A 67 30.89 13.48 2.11
C PRO A 67 31.16 13.50 3.62
N GLU A 68 31.05 14.66 4.25
CA GLU A 68 31.30 14.89 5.70
C GLU A 68 30.26 14.18 6.55
N ASN A 69 29.06 13.89 6.03
CA ASN A 69 28.02 13.12 6.72
C ASN A 69 28.45 11.69 7.05
N LEU A 70 29.47 11.18 6.35
CA LEU A 70 30.08 9.86 6.56
C LEU A 70 31.24 9.87 7.57
N SER A 71 31.37 10.92 8.37
CA SER A 71 32.42 11.05 9.39
C SER A 71 31.85 11.08 10.81
N PRO A 72 32.24 10.17 11.73
CA PRO A 72 33.11 9.01 11.50
C PRO A 72 32.48 7.98 10.55
N PRO A 73 33.30 7.18 9.83
CA PRO A 73 32.81 6.22 8.88
C PRO A 73 31.81 5.24 9.51
N PRO A 74 30.60 5.04 8.93
CA PRO A 74 29.66 4.04 9.40
C PRO A 74 30.13 2.61 9.06
N ASP A 75 29.66 1.62 9.80
CA ASP A 75 29.90 0.21 9.47
C ASP A 75 29.20 -0.20 8.17
N ILE A 76 28.00 0.35 7.93
CA ILE A 76 27.17 0.04 6.75
C ILE A 76 26.42 1.31 6.31
N VAL A 77 26.47 1.58 5.01
CA VAL A 77 25.64 2.62 4.37
C VAL A 77 24.43 1.97 3.70
N VAL A 78 23.23 2.44 4.02
CA VAL A 78 21.99 2.01 3.34
C VAL A 78 21.59 3.08 2.33
N VAL A 79 21.54 2.71 1.05
CA VAL A 79 21.23 3.64 -0.05
C VAL A 79 19.75 3.54 -0.39
N GLY A 80 19.04 4.67 -0.27
CA GLY A 80 17.63 4.79 -0.64
C GLY A 80 17.39 4.65 -2.14
N ASN A 81 16.20 4.22 -2.52
CA ASN A 81 15.85 3.98 -3.94
C ASN A 81 15.97 5.23 -4.83
N ALA A 82 15.60 6.40 -4.32
CA ALA A 82 15.68 7.66 -5.08
C ALA A 82 17.12 8.17 -5.29
N ILE A 83 18.12 7.58 -4.61
CA ILE A 83 19.52 7.99 -4.69
C ILE A 83 20.18 7.37 -5.91
N SER A 84 20.83 8.20 -6.72
CA SER A 84 21.50 7.79 -7.95
C SER A 84 22.92 8.34 -8.06
N ARG A 85 23.65 7.86 -9.07
CA ARG A 85 25.00 8.37 -9.39
C ARG A 85 24.99 9.88 -9.57
N GLY A 86 26.05 10.51 -9.12
CA GLY A 86 26.17 11.96 -9.02
C GLY A 86 25.76 12.55 -7.67
N ASN A 87 25.10 11.77 -6.79
CA ASN A 87 24.88 12.20 -5.41
C ASN A 87 26.24 12.27 -4.66
N PRO A 88 26.65 13.44 -4.11
CA PRO A 88 28.01 13.63 -3.58
C PRO A 88 28.34 12.67 -2.43
N GLU A 89 27.38 12.32 -1.62
CA GLU A 89 27.58 11.38 -0.50
C GLU A 89 27.72 9.94 -0.97
N LEU A 90 26.90 9.53 -1.95
CA LEU A 90 27.05 8.23 -2.59
C LEU A 90 28.39 8.10 -3.32
N GLU A 91 28.84 9.14 -4.04
CA GLU A 91 30.15 9.11 -4.70
C GLU A 91 31.28 8.95 -3.67
N ALA A 92 31.19 9.59 -2.50
CA ALA A 92 32.15 9.40 -1.43
C ALA A 92 32.15 7.97 -0.87
N VAL A 93 30.98 7.32 -0.72
CA VAL A 93 30.85 5.90 -0.35
C VAL A 93 31.61 5.01 -1.33
N LEU A 94 31.45 5.24 -2.64
CA LEU A 94 32.10 4.46 -3.71
C LEU A 94 33.61 4.67 -3.75
N ILE A 95 34.07 5.92 -3.64
CA ILE A 95 35.50 6.29 -3.65
C ILE A 95 36.23 5.66 -2.44
N GLN A 96 35.64 5.75 -1.27
CA GLN A 96 36.19 5.22 -0.01
C GLN A 96 36.00 3.71 0.14
N LYS A 97 35.24 3.08 -0.77
CA LYS A 97 34.87 1.66 -0.73
C LYS A 97 34.21 1.26 0.61
N LEU A 98 33.38 2.14 1.16
CA LEU A 98 32.59 1.81 2.33
C LEU A 98 31.61 0.68 2.00
N ARG A 99 31.30 -0.14 3.01
CA ARG A 99 30.29 -1.19 2.84
C ARG A 99 28.92 -0.55 2.65
N TYR A 100 28.25 -0.87 1.56
CA TYR A 100 26.90 -0.35 1.30
C TYR A 100 25.93 -1.44 0.88
N THR A 101 24.64 -1.16 1.06
CA THR A 101 23.53 -2.08 0.80
C THR A 101 22.26 -1.28 0.47
N SER A 102 21.19 -1.98 0.13
CA SER A 102 19.86 -1.40 -0.06
C SER A 102 18.96 -1.59 1.17
N ALA A 103 17.86 -0.83 1.24
CA ALA A 103 16.86 -0.99 2.29
C ALA A 103 16.27 -2.42 2.32
N ALA A 104 15.88 -2.97 1.17
CA ALA A 104 15.29 -4.30 1.10
C ALA A 104 16.26 -5.41 1.51
N ALA A 105 17.54 -5.29 1.10
CA ALA A 105 18.58 -6.22 1.54
C ALA A 105 18.85 -6.12 3.05
N THR A 106 18.83 -4.90 3.63
CA THR A 106 18.97 -4.71 5.08
C THR A 106 17.79 -5.34 5.83
N ILE A 107 16.57 -5.14 5.37
CA ILE A 107 15.36 -5.76 5.98
C ILE A 107 15.49 -7.29 5.97
N LYS A 108 15.93 -7.87 4.86
CA LYS A 108 16.15 -9.31 4.74
C LYS A 108 17.16 -9.81 5.78
N GLU A 109 18.33 -9.20 5.83
CA GLU A 109 19.46 -9.68 6.67
C GLU A 109 19.21 -9.47 8.17
N GLU A 110 18.63 -8.32 8.55
CA GLU A 110 18.47 -7.95 9.95
C GLU A 110 17.15 -8.45 10.57
N PHE A 111 16.08 -8.55 9.79
CA PHE A 111 14.75 -8.76 10.38
C PHE A 111 14.00 -10.00 9.88
N ILE A 112 14.20 -10.41 8.62
CA ILE A 112 13.47 -11.54 8.04
C ILE A 112 14.24 -12.84 8.23
N TRP A 113 15.54 -12.82 8.07
CA TRP A 113 16.35 -14.04 8.14
C TRP A 113 16.17 -14.77 9.46
N GLY A 114 15.75 -16.04 9.38
CA GLY A 114 15.48 -16.89 10.56
C GLY A 114 14.06 -16.76 11.14
N ARG A 115 13.25 -15.83 10.64
CA ARG A 115 11.83 -15.70 10.98
C ARG A 115 10.93 -16.30 9.91
N HIS A 116 9.67 -16.49 10.21
CA HIS A 116 8.63 -16.81 9.24
C HIS A 116 8.14 -15.51 8.60
N SER A 117 8.47 -15.30 7.34
CA SER A 117 8.08 -14.12 6.57
C SER A 117 6.70 -14.30 5.98
N LEU A 118 5.77 -13.38 6.33
CA LEU A 118 4.48 -13.24 5.69
C LEU A 118 4.53 -12.00 4.79
N ALA A 119 4.69 -12.21 3.49
CA ALA A 119 4.90 -11.14 2.52
C ALA A 119 3.62 -10.89 1.71
N VAL A 120 3.16 -9.64 1.66
CA VAL A 120 1.94 -9.24 0.94
C VAL A 120 2.31 -8.45 -0.30
N ALA A 121 2.08 -9.04 -1.46
CA ALA A 121 2.34 -8.48 -2.78
C ALA A 121 1.03 -8.29 -3.57
N GLY A 122 1.14 -7.62 -4.71
CA GLY A 122 0.04 -7.34 -5.63
C GLY A 122 0.04 -5.89 -6.07
N THR A 123 -0.64 -5.58 -7.15
CA THR A 123 -0.73 -4.21 -7.65
C THR A 123 -1.54 -3.34 -6.69
N HIS A 124 -2.69 -3.84 -6.21
CA HIS A 124 -3.60 -3.11 -5.33
C HIS A 124 -3.81 -3.84 -3.99
N GLY A 125 -4.17 -3.08 -2.95
CA GLY A 125 -4.55 -3.62 -1.65
C GLY A 125 -3.40 -3.99 -0.71
N LYS A 126 -2.13 -3.94 -1.13
CA LYS A 126 -0.95 -4.32 -0.33
C LYS A 126 -0.97 -3.77 1.09
N THR A 127 -1.01 -2.45 1.22
CA THR A 127 -0.91 -1.75 2.52
C THR A 127 -2.04 -2.12 3.47
N THR A 128 -3.28 -2.15 2.96
CA THR A 128 -4.46 -2.54 3.75
C THR A 128 -4.34 -3.99 4.21
N THR A 129 -4.01 -4.91 3.29
CA THR A 129 -3.87 -6.34 3.62
C THR A 129 -2.72 -6.59 4.59
N THR A 130 -1.57 -5.93 4.42
CA THR A 130 -0.43 -6.06 5.33
C THR A 130 -0.77 -5.57 6.73
N SER A 131 -1.45 -4.42 6.83
CA SER A 131 -1.87 -3.84 8.11
C SER A 131 -2.92 -4.72 8.80
N LEU A 132 -3.91 -5.19 8.04
CA LEU A 132 -4.97 -6.08 8.53
C LEU A 132 -4.37 -7.40 9.02
N LEU A 133 -3.44 -7.99 8.27
CA LEU A 133 -2.74 -9.22 8.66
C LEU A 133 -1.93 -9.00 9.95
N ALA A 134 -1.15 -7.93 10.04
CA ALA A 134 -0.39 -7.63 11.25
C ALA A 134 -1.28 -7.47 12.48
N TRP A 135 -2.40 -6.75 12.36
CA TRP A 135 -3.37 -6.56 13.46
C TRP A 135 -4.10 -7.84 13.83
N THR A 136 -4.48 -8.63 12.84
CA THR A 136 -5.15 -9.92 13.04
C THR A 136 -4.25 -10.90 13.78
N LEU A 137 -2.96 -10.99 13.40
CA LEU A 137 -1.98 -11.81 14.10
C LEU A 137 -1.66 -11.28 15.51
N GLU A 138 -1.69 -9.97 15.72
CA GLU A 138 -1.61 -9.38 17.06
C GLU A 138 -2.76 -9.83 17.93
N SER A 139 -3.98 -9.73 17.41
CA SER A 139 -5.21 -10.15 18.11
C SER A 139 -5.25 -11.65 18.41
N ALA A 140 -4.62 -12.46 17.55
CA ALA A 140 -4.40 -13.89 17.75
C ALA A 140 -3.23 -14.21 18.71
N GLY A 141 -2.63 -13.20 19.36
CA GLY A 141 -1.56 -13.37 20.34
C GLY A 141 -0.17 -13.64 19.78
N LEU A 142 0.00 -13.60 18.45
CA LEU A 142 1.29 -13.92 17.79
C LEU A 142 2.28 -12.76 17.77
N LYS A 143 1.84 -11.54 18.09
CA LYS A 143 2.66 -10.32 18.26
C LYS A 143 3.72 -10.11 17.17
N PRO A 144 3.36 -10.08 15.87
CA PRO A 144 4.34 -10.05 14.80
C PRO A 144 5.20 -8.80 14.82
N SER A 145 6.45 -8.90 14.33
CA SER A 145 7.17 -7.75 13.79
C SER A 145 6.56 -7.40 12.44
N PHE A 146 6.62 -6.12 12.05
CA PHE A 146 6.08 -5.73 10.74
C PHE A 146 6.77 -4.50 10.15
N LEU A 147 6.65 -4.38 8.82
CA LEU A 147 6.95 -3.19 8.03
C LEU A 147 5.85 -3.00 6.99
N ILE A 148 5.15 -1.88 7.08
CA ILE A 148 3.98 -1.52 6.28
C ILE A 148 4.27 -0.23 5.52
N GLY A 149 3.78 -0.08 4.30
CA GLY A 149 3.95 1.11 3.47
C GLY A 149 3.16 2.36 3.92
N GLY A 150 2.39 2.25 4.98
CA GLY A 150 1.61 3.33 5.58
C GLY A 150 1.47 3.18 7.09
N VAL A 151 0.92 4.19 7.74
CA VAL A 151 0.66 4.15 9.19
C VAL A 151 -0.61 3.35 9.45
N ALA A 152 -0.46 2.18 10.08
CA ALA A 152 -1.58 1.37 10.54
C ALA A 152 -2.18 2.00 11.81
N GLU A 153 -3.44 2.42 11.76
CA GLU A 153 -4.09 3.18 12.84
C GLU A 153 -4.12 2.41 14.16
N ASN A 154 -4.36 1.10 14.11
CA ASN A 154 -4.34 0.24 15.29
C ASN A 154 -2.99 0.24 16.05
N PHE A 155 -1.90 0.50 15.35
CA PHE A 155 -0.56 0.54 15.94
C PHE A 155 0.01 1.95 16.09
N GLY A 156 -0.56 2.95 15.38
CA GLY A 156 -0.05 4.31 15.32
C GLY A 156 1.33 4.44 14.65
N THR A 157 1.77 3.40 13.93
CA THR A 157 3.11 3.35 13.30
C THR A 157 3.08 2.47 12.04
N SER A 158 4.11 2.62 11.20
CA SER A 158 4.33 1.82 10.00
C SER A 158 5.28 0.61 10.22
N PHE A 159 5.90 0.49 11.39
CA PHE A 159 6.83 -0.58 11.70
C PHE A 159 6.78 -0.97 13.17
N ARG A 160 7.17 -2.19 13.46
CA ARG A 160 7.40 -2.69 14.82
C ARG A 160 8.38 -3.85 14.82
N LEU A 161 9.26 -3.89 15.78
CA LEU A 161 10.15 -5.01 16.06
C LEU A 161 9.73 -5.69 17.37
N THR A 162 9.58 -7.01 17.35
CA THR A 162 9.26 -7.86 18.50
C THR A 162 10.15 -9.12 18.48
N ASP A 163 10.05 -9.94 19.52
CA ASP A 163 10.75 -11.25 19.57
C ASP A 163 9.95 -12.37 18.87
N SER A 164 8.82 -12.04 18.24
CA SER A 164 8.00 -13.01 17.52
C SER A 164 8.78 -13.66 16.37
N ARG A 165 8.49 -14.95 16.14
CA ARG A 165 9.00 -15.66 14.96
C ARG A 165 8.40 -15.15 13.64
N TYR A 166 7.35 -14.33 13.67
CA TYR A 166 6.64 -13.83 12.52
C TYR A 166 7.07 -12.42 12.15
N PHE A 167 7.29 -12.20 10.86
CA PHE A 167 7.55 -10.88 10.29
C PHE A 167 6.57 -10.62 9.13
N VAL A 168 5.70 -9.64 9.27
CA VAL A 168 4.74 -9.24 8.24
C VAL A 168 5.34 -8.08 7.44
N VAL A 169 5.42 -8.21 6.12
CA VAL A 169 6.04 -7.20 5.27
C VAL A 169 5.21 -6.89 4.02
N GLU A 170 5.09 -5.62 3.70
CA GLU A 170 4.57 -5.18 2.42
C GLU A 170 5.61 -5.41 1.32
N ALA A 171 5.30 -6.30 0.40
CA ALA A 171 6.21 -6.76 -0.66
C ALA A 171 5.97 -5.96 -1.94
N ASP A 172 6.65 -4.82 -2.03
CA ASP A 172 6.52 -3.84 -3.09
C ASP A 172 7.28 -4.27 -4.36
N GLU A 173 6.66 -4.05 -5.51
CA GLU A 173 7.18 -4.35 -6.84
C GLU A 173 8.13 -3.28 -7.39
N TYR A 174 8.29 -2.13 -6.73
CA TYR A 174 9.27 -1.12 -7.11
C TYR A 174 10.70 -1.63 -7.00
N ASP A 175 11.59 -1.12 -7.87
CA ASP A 175 13.02 -1.40 -7.85
C ASP A 175 13.66 -1.03 -6.50
N THR A 176 14.77 -1.68 -6.20
CA THR A 176 15.37 -1.68 -4.85
C THR A 176 16.31 -0.49 -4.64
N ALA A 177 17.24 -0.26 -5.56
CA ALA A 177 18.23 0.80 -5.52
C ALA A 177 18.84 1.05 -6.91
N TYR A 178 19.70 2.08 -7.04
CA TYR A 178 20.34 2.36 -8.32
C TYR A 178 21.23 1.21 -8.85
N PHE A 179 21.80 0.42 -7.94
CA PHE A 179 22.67 -0.73 -8.22
C PHE A 179 21.92 -2.07 -8.20
N ASP A 180 20.67 -2.08 -7.77
CA ASP A 180 19.80 -3.25 -7.73
C ASP A 180 18.44 -2.89 -8.32
N LYS A 181 18.24 -3.24 -9.58
CA LYS A 181 17.01 -2.97 -10.34
C LYS A 181 15.96 -4.06 -10.22
N GLY A 182 16.23 -5.09 -9.41
CA GLY A 182 15.21 -6.05 -9.02
C GLY A 182 14.18 -5.44 -8.05
N PRO A 183 12.92 -5.92 -8.08
CA PRO A 183 11.88 -5.49 -7.15
C PRO A 183 12.25 -5.78 -5.70
N LYS A 184 11.86 -4.89 -4.78
CA LYS A 184 12.07 -5.06 -3.33
C LYS A 184 11.52 -6.39 -2.81
N MET A 185 10.36 -6.83 -3.33
CA MET A 185 9.71 -8.09 -2.96
C MET A 185 10.61 -9.33 -3.13
N TRP A 186 11.59 -9.31 -4.02
CA TRP A 186 12.52 -10.44 -4.20
C TRP A 186 13.46 -10.66 -3.01
N HIS A 187 13.60 -9.68 -2.13
CA HIS A 187 14.44 -9.81 -0.94
C HIS A 187 13.74 -10.44 0.27
N TYR A 188 12.39 -10.54 0.28
CA TYR A 188 11.67 -10.77 1.54
C TYR A 188 11.44 -12.25 1.92
N LEU A 189 12.03 -13.21 1.18
CA LEU A 189 12.07 -14.65 1.51
C LEU A 189 10.72 -15.18 2.05
N PRO A 190 9.62 -15.11 1.30
CA PRO A 190 8.29 -15.41 1.81
C PRO A 190 8.15 -16.90 2.19
N ASP A 191 7.76 -17.19 3.42
CA ASP A 191 7.24 -18.51 3.82
C ASP A 191 5.74 -18.60 3.52
N THR A 192 4.99 -17.51 3.79
CA THR A 192 3.61 -17.31 3.35
C THR A 192 3.58 -16.05 2.48
N ALA A 193 3.17 -16.18 1.24
CA ALA A 193 3.01 -15.04 0.34
C ALA A 193 1.53 -14.82 0.04
N ILE A 194 1.05 -13.59 0.18
CA ILE A 194 -0.22 -13.15 -0.38
C ILE A 194 0.07 -12.41 -1.68
N VAL A 195 -0.61 -12.78 -2.78
CA VAL A 195 -0.63 -12.01 -4.02
C VAL A 195 -2.09 -11.62 -4.29
N ASN A 196 -2.43 -10.37 -3.94
CA ASN A 196 -3.81 -9.89 -4.02
C ASN A 196 -4.36 -9.89 -5.46
N ASN A 197 -3.61 -9.30 -6.36
CA ASN A 197 -3.91 -9.17 -7.78
C ASN A 197 -2.65 -8.79 -8.53
N ILE A 198 -2.66 -9.02 -9.83
CA ILE A 198 -1.59 -8.56 -10.73
C ILE A 198 -2.28 -7.86 -11.90
N GLU A 199 -2.02 -6.58 -12.06
CA GLU A 199 -2.51 -5.72 -13.13
C GLU A 199 -1.36 -4.77 -13.53
N PHE A 200 -1.12 -4.56 -14.81
CA PHE A 200 0.01 -3.76 -15.26
C PHE A 200 -0.07 -2.32 -14.71
N ASP A 201 0.94 -1.94 -13.97
CA ASP A 201 1.15 -0.61 -13.42
C ASP A 201 2.66 -0.26 -13.45
N HIS A 202 3.02 0.92 -12.99
CA HIS A 202 4.41 1.37 -12.88
C HIS A 202 5.17 1.33 -14.21
N ALA A 203 4.55 1.88 -15.28
CA ALA A 203 5.16 2.00 -16.60
C ALA A 203 6.41 2.92 -16.64
N ASP A 204 6.76 3.55 -15.53
CA ASP A 204 8.02 4.26 -15.29
C ASP A 204 9.20 3.30 -15.00
N ILE A 205 8.91 2.07 -14.52
CA ILE A 205 9.91 1.07 -14.15
C ILE A 205 9.86 -0.14 -15.09
N TYR A 206 8.65 -0.60 -15.40
CA TYR A 206 8.41 -1.76 -16.24
C TYR A 206 8.10 -1.32 -17.68
N ARG A 207 8.87 -1.80 -18.64
CA ARG A 207 8.70 -1.43 -20.05
C ARG A 207 7.39 -1.98 -20.66
N ASP A 208 6.89 -3.12 -20.15
CA ASP A 208 5.72 -3.83 -20.65
C ASP A 208 5.15 -4.81 -19.61
N GLU A 209 3.96 -5.35 -19.88
CA GLU A 209 3.27 -6.32 -19.03
C GLU A 209 4.10 -7.61 -18.80
N GLU A 210 4.86 -8.06 -19.79
CA GLU A 210 5.69 -9.27 -19.66
C GLU A 210 6.82 -9.09 -18.64
N ALA A 211 7.43 -7.89 -18.60
CA ALA A 211 8.42 -7.55 -17.59
C ALA A 211 7.78 -7.51 -16.19
N TYR A 212 6.55 -7.00 -16.07
CA TYR A 212 5.79 -6.98 -14.83
C TYR A 212 5.42 -8.39 -14.36
N LYS A 213 4.87 -9.25 -15.25
CA LYS A 213 4.61 -10.68 -14.99
C LYS A 213 5.86 -11.41 -14.52
N PHE A 214 7.01 -11.16 -15.19
CA PHE A 214 8.27 -11.78 -14.81
C PHE A 214 8.65 -11.47 -13.37
N ALA A 215 8.44 -10.22 -12.91
CA ALA A 215 8.73 -9.82 -11.54
C ALA A 215 7.92 -10.63 -10.52
N PHE A 216 6.61 -10.79 -10.74
CA PHE A 216 5.74 -11.59 -9.86
C PHE A 216 6.02 -13.10 -9.97
N ALA A 217 6.31 -13.62 -11.17
CA ALA A 217 6.68 -15.03 -11.33
C ALA A 217 7.94 -15.38 -10.52
N ARG A 218 8.94 -14.47 -10.49
CA ARG A 218 10.13 -14.64 -9.67
C ARG A 218 9.82 -14.57 -8.18
N PHE A 219 8.95 -13.67 -7.75
CA PHE A 219 8.52 -13.59 -6.35
C PHE A 219 7.82 -14.90 -5.91
N ILE A 220 6.89 -15.42 -6.71
CA ILE A 220 6.20 -16.67 -6.42
C ILE A 220 7.21 -17.85 -6.33
N ASN A 221 8.23 -17.86 -7.17
CA ASN A 221 9.28 -18.89 -7.15
C ASN A 221 10.20 -18.84 -5.92
N LEU A 222 10.15 -17.78 -5.12
CA LEU A 222 10.88 -17.70 -3.85
C LEU A 222 10.20 -18.43 -2.70
N ILE A 223 8.92 -18.78 -2.85
CA ILE A 223 8.16 -19.49 -1.82
C ILE A 223 8.67 -20.94 -1.75
N PRO A 224 9.13 -21.40 -0.58
CA PRO A 224 9.61 -22.78 -0.44
C PRO A 224 8.46 -23.80 -0.54
N LYS A 225 8.76 -25.05 -0.88
CA LYS A 225 7.74 -26.12 -1.06
C LYS A 225 6.86 -26.34 0.18
N ASN A 226 7.35 -26.03 1.35
CA ASN A 226 6.63 -26.10 2.63
C ASN A 226 6.04 -24.76 3.06
N GLY A 227 6.10 -23.74 2.19
CA GLY A 227 5.41 -22.47 2.33
C GLY A 227 4.01 -22.53 1.72
N VAL A 228 3.35 -21.37 1.64
CA VAL A 228 2.00 -21.23 1.06
C VAL A 228 1.91 -19.97 0.20
N LEU A 229 1.33 -20.10 -0.99
CA LEU A 229 0.89 -18.99 -1.81
C LEU A 229 -0.62 -18.78 -1.63
N VAL A 230 -1.01 -17.63 -1.10
CA VAL A 230 -2.41 -17.18 -1.03
C VAL A 230 -2.68 -16.26 -2.23
N ALA A 231 -3.49 -16.70 -3.19
CA ALA A 231 -3.59 -16.09 -4.51
C ALA A 231 -4.98 -15.52 -4.80
N GLY A 232 -5.05 -14.24 -5.18
CA GLY A 232 -6.28 -13.58 -5.62
C GLY A 232 -6.80 -14.14 -6.94
N TRP A 233 -7.89 -14.90 -6.87
CA TRP A 233 -8.37 -15.69 -8.00
C TRP A 233 -9.22 -14.89 -9.00
N ASP A 234 -9.70 -13.72 -8.63
CA ASP A 234 -10.41 -12.78 -9.51
C ASP A 234 -9.47 -12.15 -10.57
N SER A 235 -8.16 -12.12 -10.30
CA SER A 235 -7.15 -11.61 -11.23
C SER A 235 -6.66 -12.69 -12.21
N PRO A 236 -6.87 -12.54 -13.54
CA PRO A 236 -6.41 -13.52 -14.52
C PRO A 236 -4.91 -13.78 -14.49
N LEU A 237 -4.09 -12.71 -14.34
CA LEU A 237 -2.64 -12.84 -14.27
C LEU A 237 -2.17 -13.54 -13.00
N THR A 238 -2.85 -13.29 -11.88
CA THR A 238 -2.55 -14.01 -10.63
C THR A 238 -2.83 -15.50 -10.79
N ARG A 239 -3.97 -15.88 -11.39
CA ARG A 239 -4.28 -17.29 -11.68
C ARG A 239 -3.23 -17.95 -12.57
N GLU A 240 -2.84 -17.26 -13.65
CA GLU A 240 -1.79 -17.75 -14.56
C GLU A 240 -0.49 -18.06 -13.82
N LEU A 241 -0.02 -17.12 -13.00
CA LEU A 241 1.26 -17.27 -12.32
C LEU A 241 1.18 -18.22 -11.12
N ALA A 242 0.06 -18.26 -10.40
CA ALA A 242 -0.16 -19.18 -9.28
C ALA A 242 -0.14 -20.63 -9.73
N SER A 243 -0.60 -20.94 -10.96
CA SER A 243 -0.55 -22.29 -11.53
C SER A 243 0.86 -22.86 -11.68
N LYS A 244 1.88 -22.00 -11.64
CA LYS A 244 3.31 -22.35 -11.76
C LYS A 244 4.01 -22.41 -10.40
N SER A 245 3.29 -22.26 -9.29
CA SER A 245 3.86 -22.30 -7.94
C SER A 245 4.38 -23.68 -7.57
N PHE A 246 5.55 -23.74 -6.94
CA PHE A 246 6.07 -24.96 -6.32
C PHE A 246 5.53 -25.19 -4.91
N ALA A 247 5.04 -24.14 -4.27
CA ALA A 247 4.37 -24.20 -2.97
C ALA A 247 2.88 -24.52 -3.14
N PRO A 248 2.22 -25.10 -2.13
CA PRO A 248 0.77 -25.19 -2.06
C PRO A 248 0.11 -23.83 -2.31
N VAL A 249 -1.01 -23.84 -3.05
CA VAL A 249 -1.78 -22.65 -3.35
C VAL A 249 -3.12 -22.69 -2.63
N GLU A 250 -3.45 -21.63 -1.90
CA GLU A 250 -4.80 -21.35 -1.43
C GLU A 250 -5.32 -20.11 -2.19
N SER A 251 -6.37 -20.29 -2.96
CA SER A 251 -6.94 -19.20 -3.75
C SER A 251 -8.04 -18.48 -3.00
N PHE A 252 -8.30 -17.22 -3.33
CA PHE A 252 -9.44 -16.48 -2.80
C PHE A 252 -10.11 -15.61 -3.86
N ALA A 253 -11.43 -15.47 -3.76
CA ALA A 253 -12.26 -14.63 -4.63
C ALA A 253 -13.40 -13.98 -3.83
N TYR A 254 -14.00 -12.91 -4.38
CA TYR A 254 -15.11 -12.22 -3.72
C TYR A 254 -16.35 -13.13 -3.59
N GLY A 255 -16.67 -13.91 -4.62
CA GLY A 255 -17.85 -14.76 -4.67
C GLY A 255 -17.60 -16.05 -5.47
N ASP A 256 -18.68 -16.74 -5.80
CA ASP A 256 -18.63 -18.05 -6.49
C ASP A 256 -18.52 -17.93 -8.03
N GLU A 257 -18.48 -16.72 -8.58
CA GLU A 257 -18.50 -16.48 -10.03
C GLU A 257 -17.22 -16.97 -10.73
N THR A 258 -16.09 -16.91 -10.03
CA THR A 258 -14.82 -17.42 -10.56
C THR A 258 -14.66 -18.89 -10.17
N PRO A 259 -14.57 -19.83 -11.14
CA PRO A 259 -14.43 -21.25 -10.82
C PRO A 259 -13.22 -21.53 -9.92
N ALA A 260 -13.46 -22.24 -8.84
CA ALA A 260 -12.41 -22.66 -7.91
C ALA A 260 -11.37 -23.55 -8.63
N PRO A 261 -10.07 -23.47 -8.25
CA PRO A 261 -9.06 -24.35 -8.81
C PRO A 261 -9.30 -25.80 -8.37
N VAL A 262 -9.12 -26.75 -9.30
CA VAL A 262 -9.32 -28.17 -8.99
C VAL A 262 -8.25 -28.67 -8.00
N GLY A 263 -8.69 -29.28 -6.90
CA GLY A 263 -7.80 -29.91 -5.93
C GLY A 263 -7.02 -28.95 -5.02
N GLN A 264 -7.40 -27.68 -4.99
CA GLN A 264 -6.81 -26.66 -4.11
C GLN A 264 -7.89 -26.05 -3.20
N ALA A 265 -7.48 -25.55 -2.04
CA ALA A 265 -8.39 -24.81 -1.18
C ALA A 265 -8.77 -23.46 -1.82
N HIS A 266 -10.05 -23.13 -1.74
CA HIS A 266 -10.60 -21.89 -2.28
C HIS A 266 -11.40 -21.14 -1.22
N TRP A 267 -11.03 -19.90 -0.98
CA TRP A 267 -11.69 -19.02 -0.03
C TRP A 267 -12.65 -18.08 -0.75
N HIS A 268 -13.89 -18.01 -0.29
CA HIS A 268 -14.90 -17.13 -0.86
C HIS A 268 -15.89 -16.63 0.19
N ALA A 269 -16.60 -15.57 -0.14
CA ALA A 269 -17.63 -14.97 0.72
C ALA A 269 -19.02 -15.25 0.18
N ARG A 270 -19.98 -15.48 1.09
CA ARG A 270 -21.42 -15.53 0.81
C ARG A 270 -22.17 -14.60 1.76
N ASP A 271 -23.38 -14.24 1.39
CA ASP A 271 -24.29 -13.39 2.19
C ASP A 271 -23.64 -12.04 2.57
N VAL A 272 -22.91 -11.42 1.63
CA VAL A 272 -22.20 -10.16 1.86
C VAL A 272 -23.19 -9.02 2.01
N GLN A 273 -23.11 -8.29 3.12
CA GLN A 273 -23.92 -7.12 3.42
C GLN A 273 -23.02 -5.93 3.75
N PHE A 274 -23.20 -4.83 3.04
CA PHE A 274 -22.52 -3.56 3.28
C PHE A 274 -23.41 -2.60 4.06
N SER A 275 -22.80 -1.84 4.99
CA SER A 275 -23.47 -0.81 5.77
C SER A 275 -22.49 0.32 6.10
N GLU A 276 -22.98 1.42 6.67
CA GLU A 276 -22.09 2.50 7.15
C GLU A 276 -21.11 2.04 8.24
N SER A 277 -21.49 1.05 9.04
CA SER A 277 -20.62 0.48 10.09
C SER A 277 -19.57 -0.49 9.57
N GLY A 278 -19.67 -0.95 8.33
CA GLY A 278 -18.75 -1.91 7.73
C GLY A 278 -19.45 -3.02 6.94
N THR A 279 -18.79 -4.16 6.86
CA THR A 279 -19.25 -5.32 6.08
C THR A 279 -19.42 -6.55 6.98
N THR A 280 -20.49 -7.32 6.73
CA THR A 280 -20.68 -8.65 7.30
C THR A 280 -20.82 -9.67 6.18
N PHE A 281 -20.27 -10.87 6.38
CA PHE A 281 -20.38 -11.97 5.42
C PHE A 281 -20.06 -13.31 6.08
N ARG A 282 -20.33 -14.41 5.39
CA ARG A 282 -19.89 -15.75 5.76
C ARG A 282 -18.69 -16.14 4.91
N ALA A 283 -17.57 -16.48 5.55
CA ALA A 283 -16.38 -16.97 4.88
C ALA A 283 -16.42 -18.49 4.73
N PHE A 284 -16.04 -18.99 3.56
CA PHE A 284 -15.97 -20.42 3.26
C PHE A 284 -14.56 -20.78 2.78
N ARG A 285 -14.11 -21.98 3.17
CA ARG A 285 -12.94 -22.65 2.59
C ARG A 285 -13.43 -23.83 1.79
N SER A 286 -13.46 -23.69 0.47
CA SER A 286 -14.17 -24.62 -0.40
C SER A 286 -15.65 -24.74 0.03
N ASP A 287 -16.14 -25.92 0.32
CA ASP A 287 -17.53 -26.14 0.76
C ASP A 287 -17.74 -26.00 2.28
N GLU A 288 -16.67 -25.83 3.07
CA GLU A 288 -16.73 -25.74 4.52
C GLU A 288 -16.87 -24.28 4.96
N GLU A 289 -17.89 -23.98 5.77
CA GLU A 289 -18.02 -22.67 6.39
C GLU A 289 -16.95 -22.47 7.46
N TRP A 290 -16.07 -21.47 7.24
CA TRP A 290 -15.08 -21.06 8.23
C TRP A 290 -15.71 -20.23 9.36
N GLY A 291 -16.72 -19.42 9.03
CA GLY A 291 -17.52 -18.69 9.98
C GLY A 291 -18.02 -17.34 9.50
N ARG A 292 -18.81 -16.68 10.36
CA ARG A 292 -19.31 -15.32 10.14
C ARG A 292 -18.23 -14.30 10.45
N ILE A 293 -18.08 -13.32 9.55
CA ILE A 293 -17.12 -12.23 9.61
C ILE A 293 -17.85 -10.90 9.76
N GLU A 294 -17.28 -10.05 10.60
CA GLU A 294 -17.66 -8.66 10.77
C GLU A 294 -16.38 -7.82 10.67
N THR A 295 -16.40 -6.77 9.86
CA THR A 295 -15.25 -5.88 9.65
C THR A 295 -15.73 -4.46 9.38
N PRO A 296 -15.06 -3.41 9.87
CA PRO A 296 -15.40 -2.02 9.55
C PRO A 296 -15.04 -1.63 8.10
N LEU A 297 -14.29 -2.47 7.41
CA LEU A 297 -13.92 -2.24 6.01
C LEU A 297 -15.14 -2.37 5.09
N ALA A 298 -15.22 -1.53 4.07
CA ALA A 298 -16.27 -1.58 3.05
C ALA A 298 -15.68 -1.88 1.66
N GLY A 299 -16.52 -2.42 0.78
CA GLY A 299 -16.18 -2.72 -0.60
C GLY A 299 -15.75 -4.15 -0.86
N ALA A 300 -16.10 -4.64 -2.05
CA ALA A 300 -15.79 -6.00 -2.49
C ALA A 300 -14.28 -6.31 -2.46
N PHE A 301 -13.44 -5.33 -2.81
CA PHE A 301 -11.98 -5.51 -2.74
C PHE A 301 -11.48 -5.72 -1.31
N ASN A 302 -12.13 -5.12 -0.31
CA ASN A 302 -11.78 -5.34 1.08
C ASN A 302 -12.28 -6.70 1.60
N VAL A 303 -13.39 -7.22 1.09
CA VAL A 303 -13.78 -8.62 1.35
C VAL A 303 -12.70 -9.57 0.86
N ARG A 304 -12.15 -9.35 -0.35
CA ARG A 304 -10.99 -10.11 -0.85
C ARG A 304 -9.77 -9.99 0.07
N ASN A 305 -9.42 -8.79 0.51
CA ASN A 305 -8.32 -8.57 1.45
C ASN A 305 -8.52 -9.34 2.77
N VAL A 306 -9.75 -9.37 3.29
CA VAL A 306 -10.11 -10.13 4.51
C VAL A 306 -9.96 -11.62 4.28
N LEU A 307 -10.45 -12.16 3.16
CA LEU A 307 -10.30 -13.58 2.82
C LEU A 307 -8.82 -13.99 2.70
N ALA A 308 -7.99 -13.15 2.08
CA ALA A 308 -6.55 -13.37 1.98
C ALA A 308 -5.88 -13.43 3.37
N VAL A 309 -6.29 -12.56 4.30
CA VAL A 309 -5.78 -12.54 5.67
C VAL A 309 -6.22 -13.77 6.45
N ILE A 310 -7.47 -14.21 6.30
CA ILE A 310 -7.97 -15.45 6.91
C ILE A 310 -7.15 -16.64 6.40
N ALA A 311 -6.97 -16.77 5.08
CA ALA A 311 -6.19 -17.85 4.46
C ALA A 311 -4.73 -17.86 4.97
N ALA A 312 -4.09 -16.69 5.04
CA ALA A 312 -2.73 -16.57 5.58
C ALA A 312 -2.68 -16.94 7.08
N GLY A 313 -3.68 -16.55 7.87
CA GLY A 313 -3.80 -16.93 9.28
C GLY A 313 -3.95 -18.45 9.47
N GLU A 314 -4.81 -19.08 8.68
CA GLU A 314 -4.98 -20.54 8.69
C GLU A 314 -3.70 -21.28 8.30
N SER A 315 -2.92 -20.75 7.34
CA SER A 315 -1.66 -21.38 6.90
C SER A 315 -0.59 -21.49 8.00
N ILE A 316 -0.73 -20.68 9.04
CA ILE A 316 0.18 -20.66 10.21
C ILE A 316 -0.52 -21.10 11.51
N GLU A 317 -1.73 -21.66 11.40
CA GLU A 317 -2.53 -22.16 12.53
C GLU A 317 -2.81 -21.07 13.60
N ALA A 318 -3.08 -19.82 13.13
CA ALA A 318 -3.45 -18.74 14.04
C ALA A 318 -4.81 -19.02 14.72
N ASP A 319 -4.95 -18.59 15.97
CA ASP A 319 -6.21 -18.75 16.71
C ASP A 319 -7.38 -18.06 16.00
N ARG A 320 -8.42 -18.83 15.63
CA ARG A 320 -9.54 -18.35 14.83
C ARG A 320 -10.36 -17.26 15.52
N ASP A 321 -10.50 -17.33 16.84
CA ASP A 321 -11.24 -16.30 17.58
C ASP A 321 -10.46 -15.01 17.66
N GLY A 322 -9.15 -15.08 17.85
CA GLY A 322 -8.24 -13.95 17.74
C GLY A 322 -8.25 -13.34 16.33
N VAL A 323 -8.28 -14.17 15.28
CA VAL A 323 -8.43 -13.70 13.88
C VAL A 323 -9.74 -12.93 13.70
N ARG A 324 -10.90 -13.49 14.13
CA ARG A 324 -12.20 -12.78 14.05
C ARG A 324 -12.18 -11.47 14.84
N GLN A 325 -11.58 -11.49 16.03
CA GLN A 325 -11.45 -10.28 16.86
C GLN A 325 -10.63 -9.20 16.14
N GLY A 326 -9.50 -9.58 15.53
CA GLY A 326 -8.66 -8.67 14.76
C GLY A 326 -9.41 -8.05 13.58
N LEU A 327 -10.14 -8.87 12.82
CA LEU A 327 -10.94 -8.40 11.68
C LEU A 327 -12.03 -7.39 12.12
N ARG A 328 -12.68 -7.64 13.27
CA ARG A 328 -13.73 -6.78 13.80
C ARG A 328 -13.21 -5.45 14.36
N THR A 329 -12.00 -5.43 14.91
CA THR A 329 -11.43 -4.27 15.61
C THR A 329 -10.41 -3.48 14.76
N PHE A 330 -10.28 -3.82 13.50
CA PHE A 330 -9.37 -3.13 12.60
C PHE A 330 -9.83 -1.70 12.30
N THR A 331 -8.97 -0.71 12.51
CA THR A 331 -9.28 0.71 12.31
C THR A 331 -8.76 1.28 10.99
N SER A 332 -8.25 0.42 10.11
CA SER A 332 -7.73 0.77 8.79
C SER A 332 -6.32 1.38 8.78
N VAL A 333 -5.96 1.98 7.68
CA VAL A 333 -4.69 2.67 7.43
C VAL A 333 -5.00 4.08 6.99
N LYS A 334 -4.18 5.05 7.39
CA LYS A 334 -4.33 6.43 6.90
C LYS A 334 -4.39 6.48 5.38
N ARG A 335 -5.29 7.32 4.87
CA ARG A 335 -5.52 7.52 3.44
C ARG A 335 -6.01 6.27 2.69
N ARG A 336 -6.74 5.37 3.36
CA ARG A 336 -7.44 4.22 2.77
C ARG A 336 -8.90 4.26 3.18
N MET A 337 -9.73 4.97 2.40
CA MET A 337 -11.11 5.32 2.73
C MET A 337 -11.22 5.98 4.13
N GLU A 338 -10.21 6.78 4.50
CA GLU A 338 -10.13 7.46 5.79
C GLU A 338 -11.18 8.55 5.87
N VAL A 339 -12.10 8.47 6.82
CA VAL A 339 -13.05 9.56 7.09
C VAL A 339 -12.30 10.66 7.83
N ARG A 340 -12.00 11.75 7.15
CA ARG A 340 -11.27 12.91 7.70
C ARG A 340 -12.16 13.75 8.63
N GLY A 341 -13.46 13.69 8.42
CA GLY A 341 -14.47 14.34 9.25
C GLY A 341 -15.86 14.30 8.61
N GLU A 342 -16.87 14.57 9.43
CA GLU A 342 -18.23 14.78 8.98
C GLU A 342 -18.76 16.07 9.60
N ILE A 343 -19.03 17.08 8.78
CA ILE A 343 -19.50 18.42 9.19
C ILE A 343 -20.83 18.72 8.53
N LYS A 344 -21.84 19.11 9.33
CA LYS A 344 -23.21 19.40 8.86
C LYS A 344 -23.81 18.25 8.02
N GLY A 345 -23.40 16.99 8.33
CA GLY A 345 -23.85 15.79 7.62
C GLY A 345 -23.22 15.59 6.24
N VAL A 346 -22.12 16.28 5.95
CA VAL A 346 -21.25 16.06 4.79
C VAL A 346 -20.00 15.28 5.24
N ALA A 347 -19.80 14.07 4.71
CA ALA A 347 -18.61 13.29 4.99
C ALA A 347 -17.49 13.61 4.00
N VAL A 348 -16.26 13.83 4.50
CA VAL A 348 -15.06 14.02 3.69
C VAL A 348 -14.14 12.82 3.87
N ILE A 349 -13.85 12.11 2.77
CA ILE A 349 -13.08 10.86 2.74
C ILE A 349 -11.80 11.06 1.95
N ASP A 350 -10.67 10.59 2.50
CA ASP A 350 -9.35 10.58 1.87
C ASP A 350 -9.00 9.15 1.40
N ASP A 351 -8.64 9.02 0.13
CA ASP A 351 -8.16 7.74 -0.40
C ASP A 351 -6.93 7.91 -1.32
N PHE A 352 -6.05 6.95 -1.28
CA PHE A 352 -4.81 6.93 -2.07
C PHE A 352 -5.01 6.41 -3.50
N ALA A 353 -6.23 6.03 -3.89
CA ALA A 353 -6.54 5.49 -5.20
C ALA A 353 -6.05 6.43 -6.32
N HIS A 354 -5.31 5.86 -7.26
CA HIS A 354 -4.72 6.60 -8.37
C HIS A 354 -4.62 5.80 -9.67
N HIS A 355 -4.86 4.48 -9.66
CA HIS A 355 -5.03 3.63 -10.83
C HIS A 355 -6.52 3.48 -11.17
N PRO A 356 -6.94 3.35 -12.46
CA PRO A 356 -8.36 3.27 -12.83
C PRO A 356 -9.15 2.22 -12.05
N THR A 357 -8.59 1.03 -11.91
CA THR A 357 -9.20 -0.06 -11.13
C THR A 357 -9.41 0.33 -9.66
N ALA A 358 -8.38 0.91 -9.02
CA ALA A 358 -8.47 1.35 -7.63
C ALA A 358 -9.49 2.49 -7.47
N VAL A 359 -9.55 3.44 -8.40
CA VAL A 359 -10.54 4.54 -8.41
C VAL A 359 -11.94 3.98 -8.48
N ARG A 360 -12.23 3.07 -9.42
CA ARG A 360 -13.54 2.41 -9.55
C ARG A 360 -13.91 1.67 -8.27
N GLU A 361 -13.04 0.80 -7.77
CA GLU A 361 -13.31 -0.01 -6.58
C GLU A 361 -13.55 0.87 -5.34
N THR A 362 -12.81 1.98 -5.19
CA THR A 362 -13.02 2.91 -4.08
C THR A 362 -14.35 3.65 -4.20
N ILE A 363 -14.73 4.12 -5.38
CA ILE A 363 -16.05 4.75 -5.62
C ILE A 363 -17.18 3.76 -5.32
N ASP A 364 -17.06 2.52 -5.80
CA ASP A 364 -18.05 1.47 -5.56
C ASP A 364 -18.18 1.15 -4.07
N ALA A 365 -17.07 1.10 -3.34
CA ALA A 365 -17.05 0.87 -1.90
C ALA A 365 -17.71 2.03 -1.12
N VAL A 366 -17.48 3.28 -1.54
CA VAL A 366 -18.16 4.45 -0.96
C VAL A 366 -19.66 4.38 -1.22
N ARG A 367 -20.07 3.99 -2.43
CA ARG A 367 -21.50 3.77 -2.77
C ARG A 367 -22.14 2.68 -1.90
N GLN A 368 -21.44 1.58 -1.70
CA GLN A 368 -21.92 0.47 -0.86
C GLN A 368 -22.04 0.89 0.61
N LYS A 369 -21.05 1.63 1.12
CA LYS A 369 -21.01 2.09 2.50
C LYS A 369 -22.07 3.17 2.79
N TYR A 370 -22.22 4.13 1.89
CA TYR A 370 -23.10 5.30 2.03
C TYR A 370 -24.27 5.22 1.04
N SER A 371 -25.00 4.10 1.10
CA SER A 371 -26.13 3.87 0.18
C SER A 371 -27.14 5.00 0.23
N GLY A 372 -27.57 5.49 -0.95
CA GLY A 372 -28.53 6.57 -1.10
C GLY A 372 -27.97 7.99 -0.89
N ARG A 373 -26.70 8.15 -0.49
CA ARG A 373 -26.05 9.46 -0.41
C ARG A 373 -25.44 9.84 -1.76
N ARG A 374 -25.41 11.15 -2.06
CA ARG A 374 -24.73 11.67 -3.26
C ARG A 374 -23.22 11.59 -3.07
N VAL A 375 -22.52 11.02 -4.05
CA VAL A 375 -21.05 10.88 -4.05
C VAL A 375 -20.44 11.87 -5.02
N VAL A 376 -19.63 12.79 -4.49
CA VAL A 376 -18.80 13.74 -5.26
C VAL A 376 -17.37 13.20 -5.25
N ALA A 377 -16.88 12.74 -6.40
CA ALA A 377 -15.53 12.26 -6.55
C ALA A 377 -14.59 13.40 -6.99
N VAL A 378 -13.58 13.68 -6.17
CA VAL A 378 -12.53 14.68 -6.43
C VAL A 378 -11.22 13.95 -6.69
N PHE A 379 -10.61 14.15 -7.85
CA PHE A 379 -9.42 13.39 -8.26
C PHE A 379 -8.27 14.30 -8.68
N GLU A 380 -7.07 14.04 -8.13
CA GLU A 380 -5.82 14.65 -8.57
C GLU A 380 -5.03 13.62 -9.40
N PRO A 381 -4.89 13.78 -10.73
CA PRO A 381 -4.04 12.93 -11.55
C PRO A 381 -2.56 13.28 -11.30
N ARG A 382 -1.92 12.58 -10.38
CA ARG A 382 -0.58 12.90 -9.88
C ARG A 382 0.46 11.83 -10.19
N SER A 383 0.08 10.53 -10.13
CA SER A 383 1.01 9.44 -10.44
C SER A 383 1.41 9.46 -11.92
N TYR A 384 2.53 8.79 -12.25
CA TYR A 384 2.96 8.66 -13.64
C TYR A 384 1.87 8.03 -14.52
N THR A 385 1.28 6.93 -14.03
CA THR A 385 0.17 6.23 -14.70
C THR A 385 -1.06 7.12 -14.86
N ALA A 386 -1.42 7.89 -13.80
CA ALA A 386 -2.64 8.71 -13.80
C ALA A 386 -2.62 9.87 -14.81
N GLN A 387 -1.48 10.23 -15.33
CA GLN A 387 -1.32 11.35 -16.27
C GLN A 387 -1.18 10.90 -17.73
N ARG A 388 -1.17 9.58 -18.01
CA ARG A 388 -0.91 9.05 -19.35
C ARG A 388 -2.18 8.82 -20.16
N ARG A 389 -2.15 9.23 -21.42
CA ARG A 389 -3.25 9.13 -22.39
C ARG A 389 -3.78 7.71 -22.55
N GLU A 390 -2.92 6.71 -22.45
CA GLU A 390 -3.29 5.30 -22.60
C GLU A 390 -4.32 4.79 -21.58
N PHE A 391 -4.42 5.44 -20.41
CA PHE A 391 -5.37 5.10 -19.36
C PHE A 391 -6.62 5.99 -19.35
N GLN A 392 -6.75 6.94 -20.26
CA GLN A 392 -7.84 7.92 -20.26
C GLN A 392 -9.22 7.29 -20.31
N ASP A 393 -9.44 6.35 -21.24
CA ASP A 393 -10.74 5.68 -21.40
C ASP A 393 -11.09 4.83 -20.18
N ASP A 394 -10.11 4.25 -19.53
CA ASP A 394 -10.29 3.46 -18.32
C ASP A 394 -10.65 4.35 -17.13
N TYR A 395 -10.06 5.55 -17.03
CA TYR A 395 -10.50 6.55 -16.05
C TYR A 395 -11.93 7.04 -16.33
N VAL A 396 -12.28 7.33 -17.57
CA VAL A 396 -13.66 7.73 -17.92
C VAL A 396 -14.66 6.69 -17.40
N LYS A 397 -14.39 5.41 -17.58
CA LYS A 397 -15.22 4.31 -17.08
C LYS A 397 -15.19 4.19 -15.55
N ALA A 398 -14.02 4.39 -14.94
CA ALA A 398 -13.80 4.18 -13.50
C ALA A 398 -14.68 5.10 -12.62
N PHE A 399 -14.98 6.30 -13.09
CA PHE A 399 -15.85 7.25 -12.37
C PHE A 399 -17.35 6.98 -12.54
N GLY A 400 -17.75 5.88 -13.20
CA GLY A 400 -19.14 5.53 -13.45
C GLY A 400 -20.05 5.51 -12.22
N GLY A 401 -19.53 5.20 -11.04
CA GLY A 401 -20.24 5.18 -9.76
C GLY A 401 -20.44 6.56 -9.10
N ALA A 402 -19.75 7.62 -9.49
CA ALA A 402 -19.89 8.95 -8.92
C ALA A 402 -21.10 9.72 -9.49
N ASP A 403 -21.74 10.58 -8.68
CA ASP A 403 -22.80 11.49 -9.13
C ASP A 403 -22.24 12.77 -9.72
N GLU A 404 -21.12 13.23 -9.17
CA GLU A 404 -20.37 14.38 -9.65
C GLU A 404 -18.88 14.08 -9.62
N ILE A 405 -18.15 14.59 -10.63
CA ILE A 405 -16.72 14.38 -10.80
C ILE A 405 -16.03 15.73 -10.88
N ILE A 406 -15.02 15.94 -10.03
CA ILE A 406 -14.15 17.11 -10.08
C ILE A 406 -12.73 16.65 -10.32
N LEU A 407 -12.18 17.06 -11.45
CA LEU A 407 -10.84 16.71 -11.89
C LEU A 407 -9.90 17.89 -11.66
N ALA A 408 -8.81 17.69 -10.92
CA ALA A 408 -7.77 18.70 -10.76
C ALA A 408 -6.83 18.73 -11.97
N SER A 409 -6.04 19.80 -12.10
CA SER A 409 -4.99 19.89 -13.12
C SER A 409 -3.91 18.82 -12.92
N LEU A 410 -3.19 18.51 -13.99
CA LEU A 410 -2.06 17.59 -13.96
C LEU A 410 -0.95 18.09 -13.02
N PHE A 411 -0.34 17.16 -12.33
CA PHE A 411 0.84 17.43 -11.52
C PHE A 411 2.09 17.29 -12.41
N HIS A 412 2.89 18.34 -12.56
CA HIS A 412 4.03 18.38 -13.49
C HIS A 412 3.66 18.17 -14.98
N PRO A 413 2.74 18.98 -15.54
CA PRO A 413 2.31 18.84 -16.92
C PRO A 413 3.45 18.98 -17.94
N GLU A 414 4.55 19.65 -17.59
CA GLU A 414 5.75 19.84 -18.40
C GLU A 414 6.49 18.54 -18.76
N ARG A 415 6.15 17.43 -18.09
CA ARG A 415 6.75 16.10 -18.36
C ARG A 415 6.09 15.35 -19.51
N TYR A 416 4.97 15.87 -20.03
CA TYR A 416 4.15 15.19 -21.02
C TYR A 416 3.91 16.09 -22.23
N THR A 417 3.70 15.48 -23.40
CA THR A 417 3.17 16.17 -24.59
C THR A 417 1.66 16.04 -24.64
N LYS A 418 1.00 16.78 -25.55
CA LYS A 418 -0.46 16.65 -25.76
C LYS A 418 -0.88 15.24 -26.20
N GLU A 419 0.00 14.51 -26.85
CA GLU A 419 -0.25 13.15 -27.34
C GLU A 419 -0.09 12.10 -26.24
N THR A 420 0.74 12.38 -25.23
CA THR A 420 1.05 11.42 -24.15
C THR A 420 0.31 11.70 -22.84
N ALA A 421 -0.15 12.93 -22.62
CA ALA A 421 -0.97 13.29 -21.45
C ALA A 421 -2.45 12.93 -21.64
N ILE A 422 -3.15 12.65 -20.54
CA ILE A 422 -4.62 12.64 -20.55
C ILE A 422 -5.15 14.02 -20.94
N ASP A 423 -6.25 14.06 -21.68
CA ASP A 423 -6.94 15.29 -22.09
C ASP A 423 -8.10 15.57 -21.11
N LEU A 424 -7.84 16.48 -20.15
CA LEU A 424 -8.81 16.80 -19.10
C LEU A 424 -10.16 17.35 -19.67
N PRO A 425 -10.17 18.27 -20.64
CA PRO A 425 -11.40 18.70 -21.31
C PRO A 425 -12.16 17.57 -22.00
N GLU A 426 -11.48 16.67 -22.69
CA GLU A 426 -12.09 15.51 -23.35
C GLU A 426 -12.75 14.57 -22.34
N MET A 427 -12.08 14.28 -21.21
CA MET A 427 -12.62 13.46 -20.13
C MET A 427 -13.88 14.10 -19.53
N VAL A 428 -13.87 15.40 -19.24
CA VAL A 428 -15.03 16.14 -18.72
C VAL A 428 -16.20 16.04 -19.72
N SER A 429 -15.95 16.29 -21.00
CA SER A 429 -16.98 16.19 -22.04
C SER A 429 -17.56 14.78 -22.17
N ALA A 430 -16.74 13.73 -22.00
CA ALA A 430 -17.21 12.35 -22.01
C ALA A 430 -18.16 12.05 -20.85
N TRP A 431 -17.86 12.52 -19.64
CA TRP A 431 -18.75 12.37 -18.48
C TRP A 431 -20.04 13.17 -18.63
N GLU A 432 -19.99 14.44 -19.08
CA GLU A 432 -21.16 15.26 -19.35
C GLU A 432 -22.07 14.62 -20.41
N SER A 433 -21.49 14.08 -21.47
CA SER A 433 -22.23 13.36 -22.53
C SER A 433 -22.91 12.10 -22.01
N SER A 434 -22.40 11.50 -20.93
CA SER A 434 -23.03 10.36 -20.24
C SER A 434 -24.06 10.80 -19.18
N GLY A 435 -24.36 12.10 -19.09
CA GLY A 435 -25.33 12.66 -18.15
C GLY A 435 -24.81 12.90 -16.73
N LYS A 436 -23.50 12.90 -16.52
CA LYS A 436 -22.87 13.16 -15.23
C LYS A 436 -22.48 14.63 -15.09
N ALA A 437 -22.58 15.18 -13.90
CA ALA A 437 -21.98 16.46 -13.59
C ALA A 437 -20.44 16.29 -13.50
N ALA A 438 -19.71 17.05 -14.31
CA ALA A 438 -18.25 16.97 -14.32
C ALA A 438 -17.62 18.36 -14.48
N LYS A 439 -16.48 18.58 -13.86
CA LYS A 439 -15.70 19.82 -13.96
C LYS A 439 -14.21 19.56 -13.90
N HIS A 440 -13.45 20.37 -14.63
CA HIS A 440 -12.02 20.54 -14.40
C HIS A 440 -11.78 21.85 -13.67
N LEU A 441 -11.10 21.79 -12.53
CA LEU A 441 -10.69 22.93 -11.70
C LEU A 441 -9.18 22.86 -11.44
N LYS A 442 -8.55 24.02 -11.27
CA LYS A 442 -7.11 24.13 -11.29
C LYS A 442 -6.42 23.39 -10.14
N ASP A 443 -6.86 23.66 -8.92
CA ASP A 443 -6.19 23.21 -7.69
C ASP A 443 -7.16 23.08 -6.52
N ALA A 444 -6.64 22.70 -5.37
CA ALA A 444 -7.43 22.49 -4.15
C ALA A 444 -8.22 23.76 -3.72
N ASP A 445 -7.65 24.94 -3.88
CA ASP A 445 -8.32 26.20 -3.43
C ASP A 445 -9.50 26.53 -4.33
N GLU A 446 -9.36 26.36 -5.63
CA GLU A 446 -10.45 26.53 -6.59
C GLU A 446 -11.56 25.48 -6.38
N ILE A 447 -11.18 24.23 -6.13
CA ILE A 447 -12.12 23.15 -5.84
C ILE A 447 -12.92 23.43 -4.58
N VAL A 448 -12.28 23.85 -3.48
CA VAL A 448 -12.96 24.17 -2.21
C VAL A 448 -13.90 25.34 -2.40
N LYS A 449 -13.48 26.37 -3.11
CA LYS A 449 -14.30 27.56 -3.41
C LYS A 449 -15.55 27.22 -4.22
N ASP A 450 -15.46 26.32 -5.20
CA ASP A 450 -16.61 25.89 -6.01
C ASP A 450 -17.50 24.90 -5.24
N LEU A 451 -16.89 23.94 -4.56
CA LEU A 451 -17.62 22.79 -4.02
C LEU A 451 -18.28 23.09 -2.66
N ALA A 452 -17.53 23.67 -1.71
CA ALA A 452 -18.03 23.85 -0.36
C ALA A 452 -19.39 24.58 -0.28
N PRO A 453 -19.68 25.67 -1.03
CA PRO A 453 -20.96 26.36 -0.94
C PRO A 453 -22.19 25.54 -1.36
N ARG A 454 -22.03 24.51 -2.20
CA ARG A 454 -23.11 23.73 -2.79
C ARG A 454 -23.27 22.32 -2.23
N LEU A 455 -22.39 21.92 -1.29
CA LEU A 455 -22.55 20.66 -0.56
C LEU A 455 -23.76 20.73 0.37
N ALA A 456 -24.50 19.65 0.49
CA ALA A 456 -25.70 19.53 1.32
C ALA A 456 -25.57 18.35 2.30
N LYS A 457 -26.41 18.37 3.34
CA LYS A 457 -26.54 17.24 4.25
C LYS A 457 -26.83 15.95 3.48
N GLY A 458 -26.05 14.92 3.71
CA GLY A 458 -26.13 13.64 3.01
C GLY A 458 -25.08 13.49 1.90
N ASP A 459 -24.34 14.54 1.53
CA ASP A 459 -23.27 14.40 0.53
C ASP A 459 -22.06 13.68 1.11
N VAL A 460 -21.35 12.94 0.24
CA VAL A 460 -20.06 12.33 0.53
C VAL A 460 -19.04 12.86 -0.48
N VAL A 461 -18.00 13.51 0.00
CA VAL A 461 -16.89 13.99 -0.82
C VAL A 461 -15.74 13.00 -0.71
N LEU A 462 -15.49 12.25 -1.78
CA LEU A 462 -14.38 11.31 -1.89
C LEU A 462 -13.22 11.98 -2.60
N VAL A 463 -12.14 12.26 -1.88
CA VAL A 463 -10.92 12.86 -2.41
C VAL A 463 -9.89 11.76 -2.67
N MET A 464 -9.46 11.62 -3.92
CA MET A 464 -8.50 10.60 -4.35
C MET A 464 -7.23 11.23 -4.91
N SER A 465 -6.09 10.94 -4.28
CA SER A 465 -4.76 11.39 -4.69
C SER A 465 -3.67 10.56 -4.03
N ASN A 466 -2.58 10.29 -4.73
CA ASN A 466 -1.37 9.72 -4.12
C ASN A 466 -0.41 10.77 -3.54
N GLY A 467 -0.81 12.05 -3.50
CA GLY A 467 -0.08 13.17 -2.90
C GLY A 467 -0.84 13.90 -1.79
N GLY A 468 -0.32 15.02 -1.35
CA GLY A 468 -0.94 15.85 -0.30
C GLY A 468 -2.10 16.71 -0.76
N PHE A 469 -2.34 16.84 -2.05
CA PHE A 469 -3.41 17.58 -2.70
C PHE A 469 -3.69 18.96 -2.08
N GLY A 470 -2.62 19.73 -1.82
CA GLY A 470 -2.72 21.09 -1.24
C GLY A 470 -3.47 21.19 0.10
N GLY A 471 -3.64 20.08 0.83
CA GLY A 471 -4.38 20.05 2.09
C GLY A 471 -5.90 20.17 1.92
N ILE A 472 -6.43 19.77 0.78
CA ILE A 472 -7.86 19.93 0.39
C ILE A 472 -8.84 19.43 1.45
N HIS A 473 -8.52 18.33 2.14
CA HIS A 473 -9.41 17.75 3.15
C HIS A 473 -9.70 18.73 4.28
N GLN A 474 -8.63 19.29 4.89
CA GLN A 474 -8.79 20.26 5.97
C GLN A 474 -9.48 21.55 5.49
N LYS A 475 -9.11 22.04 4.31
CA LYS A 475 -9.74 23.22 3.70
C LYS A 475 -11.24 23.03 3.45
N LEU A 476 -11.66 21.82 3.03
CA LEU A 476 -13.10 21.49 2.88
C LEU A 476 -13.80 21.48 4.23
N LEU A 477 -13.21 20.83 5.26
CA LEU A 477 -13.78 20.80 6.60
C LEU A 477 -13.92 22.21 7.20
N ASP A 478 -12.87 23.03 7.12
CA ASP A 478 -12.89 24.42 7.60
C ASP A 478 -13.95 25.26 6.87
N ALA A 479 -14.05 25.11 5.55
CA ALA A 479 -15.06 25.81 4.76
C ALA A 479 -16.50 25.37 5.08
N LEU A 480 -16.73 24.10 5.41
CA LEU A 480 -18.03 23.58 5.85
C LEU A 480 -18.38 24.07 7.26
N GLU A 481 -17.42 24.19 8.16
CA GLU A 481 -17.65 24.78 9.49
C GLU A 481 -18.06 26.25 9.41
N ALA A 482 -17.38 27.02 8.55
CA ALA A 482 -17.59 28.46 8.38
C ALA A 482 -18.95 28.85 7.74
N ARG A 483 -19.68 27.91 7.15
CA ARG A 483 -21.03 28.12 6.57
C ARG A 483 -22.09 28.18 7.64
#